data_a9b01939e2a2590364c132cb5dbde800
#
_entry.id   a9b01939e2a2590364c132cb5dbde800
#
_cell.length_a   1.000
_cell.length_b   1.000
_cell.length_c   1.000
_cell.angle_alpha   90.00
_cell.angle_beta   90.00
_cell.angle_gamma   90.00
#
_symmetry.space_group_name_H-M   'P 1'
#
loop_
_entity.id
_entity.type
_entity.pdbx_description
1 polymer ?
#
loop_
_entity_poly.entity_id
_entity_poly.type
_entity_poly.pdbx_seq_one_letter_code
_entity_poly.pdbx_strand_id
1 'polypeptide(L)'
;MKERVTITLDKNLISQIDKRIDGIDIKNRSQEIELLLAESLGTNIPSKAVLLVGGRGTRLKPLTDRIPKALLEVQGKTITEHLFDLLKKYGIRDIILCVGYLREKIKEYFGDGSRFGVNITYAEEDEPLGTAGSLKLAKKHLKGSFIVSNGDELKNVNIPRMFRLHKRKDALATIALTTVDDPSHYGVARLDGSRIVEFVEKPIKAPSNLINAGFYILEPEVIDMISDGFSMLEKDIFPKLAKMGRLRGFPFAGQWFDIGNIERYKIAEKKWEGIIPIEEDEVDLE
;
A
#
# COMPACT_ATOMS: atom_id res chain seq x y z
N MET A 1 23.09 -3.70 -10.10
CA MET A 1 23.98 -4.21 -11.18
C MET A 1 23.55 -5.65 -11.45
N LYS A 2 23.27 -6.06 -12.71
CA LYS A 2 22.91 -7.45 -13.02
C LYS A 2 24.18 -8.23 -13.35
N GLU A 3 24.28 -9.43 -12.79
CA GLU A 3 25.35 -10.38 -13.06
C GLU A 3 24.82 -11.49 -13.96
N ARG A 4 25.65 -11.97 -14.89
CA ARG A 4 25.26 -13.05 -15.79
C ARG A 4 25.59 -14.39 -15.15
N VAL A 5 24.56 -15.22 -14.94
CA VAL A 5 24.69 -16.57 -14.39
C VAL A 5 24.17 -17.59 -15.40
N THR A 6 24.86 -18.72 -15.56
CA THR A 6 24.40 -19.85 -16.38
C THR A 6 23.84 -20.93 -15.47
N ILE A 7 22.60 -21.34 -15.71
CA ILE A 7 21.92 -22.41 -14.96
C ILE A 7 21.45 -23.52 -15.90
N THR A 8 21.39 -24.73 -15.38
CA THR A 8 20.80 -25.90 -16.07
C THR A 8 19.50 -26.24 -15.39
N LEU A 9 18.41 -26.36 -16.16
CA LEU A 9 17.08 -26.64 -15.65
C LEU A 9 16.52 -27.89 -16.32
N ASP A 10 15.63 -28.60 -15.62
CA ASP A 10 14.87 -29.69 -16.17
C ASP A 10 13.97 -29.24 -17.34
N LYS A 11 13.76 -30.12 -18.35
CA LYS A 11 12.95 -29.78 -19.52
C LYS A 11 11.50 -29.43 -19.18
N ASN A 12 10.92 -30.09 -18.16
CA ASN A 12 9.55 -29.81 -17.75
C ASN A 12 9.45 -28.44 -17.13
N LEU A 13 10.43 -28.00 -16.29
CA LEU A 13 10.49 -26.66 -15.74
C LEU A 13 10.65 -25.60 -16.85
N ILE A 14 11.51 -25.89 -17.86
CA ILE A 14 11.65 -24.97 -18.99
C ILE A 14 10.34 -24.84 -19.76
N SER A 15 9.61 -25.91 -19.97
CA SER A 15 8.30 -25.91 -20.64
C SER A 15 7.25 -25.10 -19.85
N GLN A 16 7.25 -25.17 -18.50
CA GLN A 16 6.37 -24.39 -17.66
C GLN A 16 6.73 -22.90 -17.71
N ILE A 17 8.03 -22.57 -17.68
CA ILE A 17 8.51 -21.19 -17.83
C ILE A 17 8.07 -20.61 -19.19
N ASP A 18 8.23 -21.40 -20.28
CA ASP A 18 7.86 -20.95 -21.64
C ASP A 18 6.37 -20.63 -21.78
N LYS A 19 5.50 -21.39 -21.10
CA LYS A 19 4.04 -21.13 -21.08
C LYS A 19 3.67 -19.81 -20.40
N ARG A 20 4.53 -19.27 -19.57
CA ARG A 20 4.30 -18.01 -18.85
C ARG A 20 4.84 -16.78 -19.58
N ILE A 21 5.54 -17.00 -20.70
CA ILE A 21 6.05 -15.93 -21.56
C ILE A 21 4.94 -15.51 -22.52
N ASP A 22 4.42 -14.31 -22.34
CA ASP A 22 3.35 -13.74 -23.17
C ASP A 22 3.85 -12.73 -24.21
N GLY A 23 5.15 -12.40 -24.17
CA GLY A 23 5.79 -11.42 -25.06
C GLY A 23 5.43 -9.96 -24.76
N ILE A 24 4.51 -9.72 -23.84
CA ILE A 24 4.03 -8.40 -23.43
C ILE A 24 4.56 -8.06 -22.04
N ASP A 25 4.15 -8.82 -21.04
CA ASP A 25 4.53 -8.63 -19.64
C ASP A 25 5.81 -9.40 -19.29
N ILE A 26 5.93 -10.62 -19.79
CA ILE A 26 7.10 -11.48 -19.65
C ILE A 26 7.69 -11.74 -21.04
N LYS A 27 8.80 -11.08 -21.33
CA LYS A 27 9.38 -11.05 -22.68
C LYS A 27 10.30 -12.23 -22.99
N ASN A 28 10.88 -12.86 -21.98
CA ASN A 28 11.84 -13.95 -22.16
C ASN A 28 12.03 -14.79 -20.89
N ARG A 29 12.67 -15.96 -21.06
CA ARG A 29 12.99 -16.90 -19.96
C ARG A 29 13.76 -16.27 -18.81
N SER A 30 14.76 -15.45 -19.10
CA SER A 30 15.60 -14.83 -18.07
C SER A 30 14.77 -13.94 -17.15
N GLN A 31 13.83 -13.20 -17.70
CA GLN A 31 12.93 -12.36 -16.91
C GLN A 31 12.01 -13.22 -16.05
N GLU A 32 11.41 -14.29 -16.58
CA GLU A 32 10.54 -15.15 -15.80
C GLU A 32 11.30 -15.91 -14.71
N ILE A 33 12.50 -16.42 -14.99
CA ILE A 33 13.35 -17.06 -14.00
C ILE A 33 13.74 -16.08 -12.90
N GLU A 34 14.11 -14.83 -13.23
CA GLU A 34 14.41 -13.79 -12.25
C GLU A 34 13.21 -13.53 -11.33
N LEU A 35 12.00 -13.45 -11.90
CA LEU A 35 10.77 -13.26 -11.14
C LEU A 35 10.47 -14.43 -10.20
N LEU A 36 10.57 -15.66 -10.69
CA LEU A 36 10.35 -16.87 -9.89
C LEU A 36 11.36 -17.04 -8.76
N LEU A 37 12.65 -16.79 -9.05
CA LEU A 37 13.69 -16.84 -8.01
C LEU A 37 13.51 -15.75 -6.97
N ALA A 38 13.21 -14.54 -7.39
CA ALA A 38 12.93 -13.43 -6.47
C ALA A 38 11.70 -13.71 -5.58
N GLU A 39 10.67 -14.35 -6.13
CA GLU A 39 9.49 -14.83 -5.39
C GLU A 39 9.87 -15.90 -4.36
N SER A 40 10.62 -16.94 -4.78
CA SER A 40 11.08 -18.03 -3.91
C SER A 40 12.01 -17.56 -2.79
N LEU A 41 12.86 -16.57 -3.07
CA LEU A 41 13.79 -16.01 -2.09
C LEU A 41 13.17 -14.93 -1.19
N GLY A 42 11.87 -14.61 -1.38
CA GLY A 42 11.21 -13.54 -0.64
C GLY A 42 11.78 -12.15 -0.92
N THR A 43 12.61 -11.99 -1.95
CA THR A 43 13.23 -10.70 -2.34
C THR A 43 12.34 -9.86 -3.25
N ASN A 44 11.17 -10.38 -3.60
CA ASN A 44 10.25 -9.78 -4.57
C ASN A 44 9.13 -8.98 -3.90
N ILE A 45 9.43 -8.31 -2.79
CA ILE A 45 8.52 -7.38 -2.12
C ILE A 45 9.30 -6.14 -1.68
N PRO A 46 8.64 -4.98 -1.54
CA PRO A 46 9.28 -3.81 -0.99
C PRO A 46 9.81 -4.08 0.43
N SER A 47 11.04 -3.67 0.72
CA SER A 47 11.63 -3.84 2.05
C SER A 47 11.19 -2.77 3.06
N LYS A 48 10.56 -1.70 2.58
CA LYS A 48 10.18 -0.53 3.41
C LYS A 48 8.72 -0.16 3.22
N ALA A 49 8.11 0.33 4.31
CA ALA A 49 6.77 0.89 4.29
C ALA A 49 6.76 2.29 4.92
N VAL A 50 5.93 3.18 4.37
CA VAL A 50 5.61 4.50 4.92
C VAL A 50 4.16 4.48 5.38
N LEU A 51 3.91 4.80 6.65
CA LEU A 51 2.56 4.90 7.20
C LEU A 51 2.24 6.36 7.47
N LEU A 52 1.14 6.84 6.88
CA LEU A 52 0.67 8.22 7.01
C LEU A 52 -0.24 8.32 8.24
N VAL A 53 0.33 8.68 9.38
CA VAL A 53 -0.35 8.67 10.70
C VAL A 53 -0.46 10.06 11.33
N GLY A 54 -0.13 11.14 10.60
CA GLY A 54 -0.13 12.52 11.10
C GLY A 54 -1.51 13.20 11.17
N GLY A 55 -2.58 12.54 10.74
CA GLY A 55 -3.92 13.12 10.61
C GLY A 55 -4.61 13.44 11.94
N ARG A 56 -5.38 14.55 11.98
CA ARG A 56 -6.11 15.02 13.18
C ARG A 56 -7.31 14.17 13.60
N GLY A 57 -7.87 13.37 12.72
CA GLY A 57 -9.03 12.51 13.03
C GLY A 57 -10.29 13.27 13.45
N THR A 58 -10.55 14.46 12.92
CA THR A 58 -11.60 15.40 13.39
C THR A 58 -13.01 14.80 13.41
N ARG A 59 -13.30 13.83 12.53
CA ARG A 59 -14.61 13.14 12.45
C ARG A 59 -14.81 12.09 13.55
N LEU A 60 -13.77 11.78 14.32
CA LEU A 60 -13.77 10.84 15.45
C LEU A 60 -13.81 11.55 16.82
N LYS A 61 -13.95 12.86 16.84
CA LYS A 61 -14.12 13.61 18.09
C LYS A 61 -15.36 13.13 18.85
N PRO A 62 -15.30 13.06 20.21
CA PRO A 62 -14.21 13.55 21.07
C PRO A 62 -13.04 12.59 21.28
N LEU A 63 -13.07 11.36 20.73
CA LEU A 63 -12.02 10.34 20.95
C LEU A 63 -10.62 10.84 20.57
N THR A 64 -10.54 11.58 19.46
CA THR A 64 -9.27 12.08 18.91
C THR A 64 -8.83 13.44 19.46
N ASP A 65 -9.52 14.01 20.43
CA ASP A 65 -9.07 15.24 21.10
C ASP A 65 -7.81 15.02 21.96
N ARG A 66 -7.67 13.80 22.51
CA ARG A 66 -6.56 13.44 23.39
C ARG A 66 -5.71 12.26 22.93
N ILE A 67 -6.24 11.46 22.02
CA ILE A 67 -5.58 10.25 21.51
C ILE A 67 -5.42 10.42 20.00
N PRO A 68 -4.20 10.34 19.43
CA PRO A 68 -4.05 10.37 17.98
C PRO A 68 -4.79 9.19 17.37
N LYS A 69 -5.41 9.38 16.19
CA LYS A 69 -6.18 8.34 15.51
C LYS A 69 -5.41 7.02 15.34
N ALA A 70 -4.11 7.12 15.07
CA ALA A 70 -3.20 5.99 14.92
C ALA A 70 -3.12 5.07 16.16
N LEU A 71 -3.43 5.63 17.35
CA LEU A 71 -3.45 4.90 18.63
C LEU A 71 -4.84 4.50 19.08
N LEU A 72 -5.89 4.70 18.28
CA LEU A 72 -7.20 4.12 18.58
C LEU A 72 -7.11 2.60 18.44
N GLU A 73 -7.69 1.90 19.42
CA GLU A 73 -7.63 0.45 19.47
C GLU A 73 -8.84 -0.18 18.75
N VAL A 74 -8.59 -1.26 18.05
CA VAL A 74 -9.60 -2.18 17.52
C VAL A 74 -9.19 -3.56 17.98
N GLN A 75 -10.08 -4.23 18.72
CA GLN A 75 -9.84 -5.58 19.27
C GLN A 75 -8.49 -5.70 20.03
N GLY A 76 -8.19 -4.72 20.89
CA GLY A 76 -7.04 -4.74 21.79
C GLY A 76 -5.69 -4.42 21.16
N LYS A 77 -5.67 -3.95 19.90
CA LYS A 77 -4.47 -3.43 19.23
C LYS A 77 -4.76 -2.10 18.58
N THR A 78 -3.79 -1.21 18.56
CA THR A 78 -3.95 0.04 17.82
C THR A 78 -4.08 -0.20 16.31
N ILE A 79 -4.74 0.73 15.60
CA ILE A 79 -4.87 0.66 14.13
C ILE A 79 -3.49 0.47 13.48
N THR A 80 -2.48 1.17 14.00
CA THR A 80 -1.10 1.08 13.48
C THR A 80 -0.46 -0.28 13.75
N GLU A 81 -0.75 -0.92 14.89
CA GLU A 81 -0.26 -2.29 15.18
C GLU A 81 -0.83 -3.32 14.21
N HIS A 82 -2.09 -3.19 13.80
CA HIS A 82 -2.66 -4.05 12.76
C HIS A 82 -1.93 -3.88 11.42
N LEU A 83 -1.51 -2.65 11.06
CA LEU A 83 -0.68 -2.42 9.88
C LEU A 83 0.72 -3.02 10.05
N PHE A 84 1.31 -2.96 11.25
CA PHE A 84 2.58 -3.65 11.52
C PHE A 84 2.43 -5.16 11.35
N ASP A 85 1.35 -5.75 11.83
CA ASP A 85 1.09 -7.19 11.69
C ASP A 85 0.95 -7.59 10.22
N LEU A 86 0.24 -6.80 9.40
CA LEU A 86 0.16 -7.01 7.97
C LEU A 86 1.54 -6.96 7.30
N LEU A 87 2.34 -5.97 7.62
CA LEU A 87 3.68 -5.80 7.03
C LEU A 87 4.64 -6.91 7.49
N LYS A 88 4.64 -7.24 8.79
CA LYS A 88 5.47 -8.32 9.37
C LYS A 88 5.15 -9.69 8.79
N LYS A 89 3.88 -9.98 8.50
CA LYS A 89 3.45 -11.21 7.82
C LYS A 89 4.27 -11.48 6.56
N TYR A 90 4.65 -10.44 5.85
CA TYR A 90 5.46 -10.52 4.63
C TYR A 90 6.93 -10.11 4.84
N GLY A 91 7.43 -10.09 6.09
CA GLY A 91 8.83 -9.81 6.39
C GLY A 91 9.25 -8.33 6.29
N ILE A 92 8.31 -7.40 6.08
CA ILE A 92 8.57 -5.97 5.99
C ILE A 92 8.62 -5.40 7.41
N ARG A 93 9.81 -4.96 7.83
CA ARG A 93 10.05 -4.51 9.20
C ARG A 93 10.56 -3.07 9.27
N ASP A 94 11.10 -2.52 8.21
CA ASP A 94 11.58 -1.13 8.16
C ASP A 94 10.42 -0.20 7.84
N ILE A 95 9.95 0.54 8.83
CA ILE A 95 8.74 1.36 8.75
C ILE A 95 9.10 2.82 9.00
N ILE A 96 8.58 3.70 8.15
CA ILE A 96 8.67 5.15 8.33
C ILE A 96 7.27 5.63 8.74
N LEU A 97 7.15 6.21 9.93
CA LEU A 97 5.92 6.84 10.39
C LEU A 97 5.96 8.34 10.05
N CYS A 98 5.08 8.79 9.14
CA CYS A 98 4.84 10.21 8.92
C CYS A 98 3.88 10.71 10.00
N VAL A 99 4.39 11.53 10.92
CA VAL A 99 3.69 11.98 12.13
C VAL A 99 3.52 13.49 12.14
N GLY A 100 2.41 13.97 12.68
CA GLY A 100 2.07 15.39 12.78
C GLY A 100 1.28 15.68 14.06
N TYR A 101 -0.05 15.57 14.00
CA TYR A 101 -0.91 15.82 15.14
C TYR A 101 -0.64 14.86 16.30
N LEU A 102 -0.40 15.39 17.50
CA LEU A 102 -0.06 14.63 18.71
C LEU A 102 1.12 13.66 18.52
N ARG A 103 2.10 14.04 17.70
CA ARG A 103 3.25 13.19 17.34
C ARG A 103 4.02 12.67 18.55
N GLU A 104 4.14 13.43 19.61
CA GLU A 104 4.88 13.00 20.80
C GLU A 104 4.23 11.77 21.46
N LYS A 105 2.89 11.68 21.46
CA LYS A 105 2.19 10.48 21.95
C LYS A 105 2.42 9.25 21.06
N ILE A 106 2.51 9.45 19.76
CA ILE A 106 2.83 8.36 18.82
C ILE A 106 4.27 7.88 19.05
N LYS A 107 5.22 8.81 19.21
CA LYS A 107 6.63 8.50 19.46
C LYS A 107 6.83 7.83 20.82
N GLU A 108 6.15 8.31 21.87
CA GLU A 108 6.17 7.71 23.21
C GLU A 108 5.63 6.27 23.19
N TYR A 109 4.53 6.03 22.46
CA TYR A 109 3.90 4.72 22.40
C TYR A 109 4.72 3.70 21.60
N PHE A 110 5.19 4.05 20.40
CA PHE A 110 5.87 3.11 19.52
C PHE A 110 7.39 3.04 19.72
N GLY A 111 8.04 4.10 20.24
CA GLY A 111 9.49 4.17 20.43
C GLY A 111 10.25 3.91 19.13
N ASP A 112 11.23 3.05 19.17
CA ASP A 112 12.01 2.59 18.00
C ASP A 112 11.34 1.44 17.24
N GLY A 113 10.21 0.93 17.72
CA GLY A 113 9.46 -0.16 17.11
C GLY A 113 9.87 -1.55 17.56
N SER A 114 10.99 -1.71 18.30
CA SER A 114 11.54 -3.01 18.69
C SER A 114 10.54 -3.86 19.47
N ARG A 115 9.74 -3.26 20.37
CA ARG A 115 8.67 -3.91 21.11
C ARG A 115 7.59 -4.53 20.24
N PHE A 116 7.41 -4.01 19.03
CA PHE A 116 6.42 -4.48 18.04
C PHE A 116 7.05 -5.36 16.94
N GLY A 117 8.36 -5.61 17.02
CA GLY A 117 9.11 -6.41 16.05
C GLY A 117 9.33 -5.72 14.70
N VAL A 118 9.40 -4.39 14.71
CA VAL A 118 9.69 -3.54 13.56
C VAL A 118 10.76 -2.51 13.90
N ASN A 119 11.33 -1.85 12.89
CA ASN A 119 12.28 -0.74 13.03
C ASN A 119 11.58 0.54 12.57
N ILE A 120 11.40 1.52 13.46
CA ILE A 120 10.67 2.75 13.14
C ILE A 120 11.64 3.90 12.92
N THR A 121 11.43 4.60 11.82
CA THR A 121 11.99 5.92 11.56
C THR A 121 10.84 6.93 11.51
N TYR A 122 11.00 8.10 12.10
CA TYR A 122 9.98 9.14 12.09
C TYR A 122 10.28 10.19 11.02
N ALA A 123 9.26 10.54 10.24
CA ALA A 123 9.22 11.70 9.36
C ALA A 123 8.20 12.68 9.95
N GLU A 124 8.68 13.79 10.49
CA GLU A 124 7.86 14.73 11.29
C GLU A 124 7.42 15.92 10.44
N GLU A 125 6.13 16.23 10.43
CA GLU A 125 5.58 17.46 9.85
C GLU A 125 5.21 18.45 10.96
N ASP A 126 5.62 19.69 10.80
CA ASP A 126 5.26 20.79 11.72
C ASP A 126 3.90 21.39 11.34
N GLU A 127 3.58 21.38 10.05
CA GLU A 127 2.30 21.79 9.49
C GLU A 127 1.71 20.67 8.66
N PRO A 128 0.37 20.57 8.52
CA PRO A 128 -0.25 19.55 7.68
C PRO A 128 0.21 19.69 6.23
N LEU A 129 0.91 18.67 5.71
CA LEU A 129 1.46 18.63 4.34
C LEU A 129 0.59 17.84 3.36
N GLY A 130 -0.46 17.16 3.83
CA GLY A 130 -1.26 16.24 3.01
C GLY A 130 -0.52 14.92 2.76
N THR A 131 -1.20 13.98 2.09
CA THR A 131 -0.69 12.60 1.90
C THR A 131 0.61 12.55 1.09
N ALA A 132 0.75 13.37 0.06
CA ALA A 132 1.96 13.43 -0.75
C ALA A 132 3.08 14.25 -0.09
N GLY A 133 2.76 15.42 0.45
CA GLY A 133 3.76 16.27 1.12
C GLY A 133 4.42 15.58 2.31
N SER A 134 3.63 14.88 3.15
CA SER A 134 4.17 14.06 4.25
C SER A 134 5.09 12.94 3.73
N LEU A 135 4.73 12.29 2.61
CA LEU A 135 5.56 11.27 1.99
C LEU A 135 6.90 11.82 1.51
N LYS A 136 6.94 13.07 1.03
CA LYS A 136 8.18 13.71 0.57
C LYS A 136 9.23 13.83 1.68
N LEU A 137 8.82 13.95 2.95
CA LEU A 137 9.73 13.98 4.10
C LEU A 137 10.52 12.66 4.25
N ALA A 138 9.95 11.54 3.80
CA ALA A 138 10.58 10.24 3.84
C ALA A 138 11.59 9.99 2.70
N LYS A 139 11.71 10.88 1.71
CA LYS A 139 12.50 10.70 0.46
C LYS A 139 13.89 10.12 0.68
N LYS A 140 14.66 10.65 1.64
CA LYS A 140 16.05 10.24 1.90
C LYS A 140 16.22 8.76 2.30
N HIS A 141 15.12 8.13 2.74
CA HIS A 141 15.10 6.73 3.19
C HIS A 141 14.61 5.75 2.13
N LEU A 142 14.11 6.24 0.98
CA LEU A 142 13.41 5.46 -0.05
C LEU A 142 14.27 5.35 -1.32
N LYS A 143 14.86 4.17 -1.55
CA LYS A 143 15.80 3.94 -2.67
C LYS A 143 15.29 2.96 -3.73
N GLY A 144 14.20 2.27 -3.47
CA GLY A 144 13.56 1.30 -4.38
C GLY A 144 12.07 1.36 -4.19
N SER A 145 11.32 0.46 -4.81
CA SER A 145 9.87 0.38 -4.62
C SER A 145 9.55 0.28 -3.13
N PHE A 146 8.53 0.97 -2.67
CA PHE A 146 8.13 1.01 -1.27
C PHE A 146 6.60 0.99 -1.13
N ILE A 147 6.14 0.56 0.04
CA ILE A 147 4.73 0.59 0.39
C ILE A 147 4.40 1.94 1.03
N VAL A 148 3.20 2.45 0.73
CA VAL A 148 2.57 3.55 1.46
C VAL A 148 1.21 3.07 1.94
N SER A 149 0.87 3.32 3.20
CA SER A 149 -0.46 3.05 3.73
C SER A 149 -1.01 4.24 4.49
N ASN A 150 -2.28 4.53 4.25
CA ASN A 150 -3.04 5.38 5.15
C ASN A 150 -3.12 4.70 6.53
N GLY A 151 -2.92 5.49 7.59
CA GLY A 151 -2.88 5.01 8.97
C GLY A 151 -4.25 4.96 9.64
N ASP A 152 -5.33 5.04 8.87
CA ASP A 152 -6.70 5.15 9.40
C ASP A 152 -7.66 4.07 8.88
N GLU A 153 -7.10 3.01 8.35
CA GLU A 153 -7.86 1.90 7.79
C GLU A 153 -7.24 0.55 8.20
N LEU A 154 -8.09 -0.43 8.43
CA LEU A 154 -7.70 -1.83 8.61
C LEU A 154 -7.87 -2.57 7.29
N LYS A 155 -6.89 -3.37 6.92
CA LYS A 155 -6.90 -4.06 5.62
C LYS A 155 -6.07 -5.34 5.62
N ASN A 156 -6.49 -6.31 4.81
CA ASN A 156 -5.76 -7.55 4.61
C ASN A 156 -5.46 -7.73 3.11
N VAL A 157 -4.34 -7.15 2.66
CA VAL A 157 -3.91 -7.11 1.25
C VAL A 157 -2.82 -8.15 1.02
N ASN A 158 -2.91 -8.89 -0.09
CA ASN A 158 -1.83 -9.78 -0.54
C ASN A 158 -0.71 -8.96 -1.18
N ILE A 159 0.29 -8.58 -0.37
CA ILE A 159 1.40 -7.70 -0.79
C ILE A 159 2.24 -8.33 -1.91
N PRO A 160 2.64 -9.62 -1.85
CA PRO A 160 3.41 -10.24 -2.93
C PRO A 160 2.66 -10.22 -4.27
N ARG A 161 1.35 -10.54 -4.27
CA ARG A 161 0.53 -10.52 -5.50
C ARG A 161 0.40 -9.10 -6.07
N MET A 162 0.19 -8.10 -5.20
CA MET A 162 0.13 -6.69 -5.61
C MET A 162 1.47 -6.21 -6.18
N PHE A 163 2.59 -6.59 -5.56
CA PHE A 163 3.92 -6.19 -6.03
C PHE A 163 4.28 -6.85 -7.35
N ARG A 164 3.89 -8.10 -7.55
CA ARG A 164 4.02 -8.82 -8.83
C ARG A 164 3.33 -8.08 -9.97
N LEU A 165 2.06 -7.65 -9.75
CA LEU A 165 1.34 -6.82 -10.71
C LEU A 165 2.09 -5.51 -10.99
N HIS A 166 2.57 -4.84 -9.93
CA HIS A 166 3.29 -3.57 -10.02
C HIS A 166 4.52 -3.66 -10.93
N LYS A 167 5.34 -4.70 -10.72
CA LYS A 167 6.58 -4.91 -11.50
C LYS A 167 6.33 -5.35 -12.94
N ARG A 168 5.36 -6.26 -13.16
CA ARG A 168 5.05 -6.76 -14.51
C ARG A 168 4.51 -5.67 -15.43
N LYS A 169 3.78 -4.71 -14.88
CA LYS A 169 3.13 -3.65 -15.66
C LYS A 169 3.92 -2.35 -15.72
N ASP A 170 5.18 -2.36 -15.30
CA ASP A 170 6.06 -1.18 -15.28
C ASP A 170 5.34 0.06 -14.71
N ALA A 171 4.68 -0.13 -13.56
CA ALA A 171 3.93 0.91 -12.90
C ALA A 171 4.84 1.88 -12.13
N LEU A 172 4.49 3.16 -12.08
CA LEU A 172 5.05 4.09 -11.10
C LEU A 172 4.29 4.04 -9.78
N ALA A 173 2.99 3.73 -9.86
CA ALA A 173 2.16 3.50 -8.68
C ALA A 173 1.15 2.38 -8.94
N THR A 174 0.88 1.59 -7.90
CA THR A 174 -0.23 0.64 -7.85
C THR A 174 -1.06 0.91 -6.62
N ILE A 175 -2.38 1.03 -6.77
CA ILE A 175 -3.35 1.29 -5.71
C ILE A 175 -4.11 0.00 -5.42
N ALA A 176 -4.18 -0.41 -4.15
CA ALA A 176 -5.13 -1.43 -3.72
C ALA A 176 -6.56 -0.88 -3.78
N LEU A 177 -7.46 -1.61 -4.42
CA LEU A 177 -8.84 -1.21 -4.64
C LEU A 177 -9.79 -2.21 -4.00
N THR A 178 -10.85 -1.70 -3.38
CA THR A 178 -11.97 -2.50 -2.89
C THR A 178 -13.29 -1.92 -3.39
N THR A 179 -14.41 -2.60 -3.13
CA THR A 179 -15.73 -2.14 -3.54
C THR A 179 -16.57 -1.73 -2.35
N VAL A 180 -17.37 -0.69 -2.53
CA VAL A 180 -18.36 -0.22 -1.54
C VAL A 180 -19.66 0.14 -2.26
N ASP A 181 -20.78 0.14 -1.53
CA ASP A 181 -22.08 0.52 -2.09
C ASP A 181 -22.15 2.02 -2.43
N ASP A 182 -21.62 2.88 -1.54
CA ASP A 182 -21.53 4.33 -1.76
C ASP A 182 -20.07 4.79 -1.87
N PRO A 183 -19.54 4.98 -3.10
CA PRO A 183 -18.17 5.40 -3.34
C PRO A 183 -17.93 6.91 -3.20
N SER A 184 -18.98 7.74 -3.01
CA SER A 184 -18.90 9.22 -3.04
C SER A 184 -17.95 9.84 -2.02
N HIS A 185 -17.58 9.09 -0.98
CA HIS A 185 -16.70 9.54 0.10
C HIS A 185 -15.23 9.22 -0.10
N TYR A 186 -14.87 8.55 -1.20
CA TYR A 186 -13.54 7.98 -1.44
C TYR A 186 -12.96 8.42 -2.78
N GLY A 187 -11.69 8.18 -2.98
CA GLY A 187 -11.08 8.20 -4.31
C GLY A 187 -11.61 7.01 -5.11
N VAL A 188 -12.11 7.25 -6.31
CA VAL A 188 -12.75 6.25 -7.17
C VAL A 188 -11.91 6.01 -8.41
N ALA A 189 -11.68 4.75 -8.75
CA ALA A 189 -10.90 4.34 -9.91
C ALA A 189 -11.77 3.67 -10.97
N ARG A 190 -11.55 3.99 -12.26
CA ARG A 190 -12.08 3.24 -13.39
C ARG A 190 -10.95 2.50 -14.09
N LEU A 191 -11.12 1.20 -14.25
CA LEU A 191 -10.11 0.30 -14.81
C LEU A 191 -10.35 -0.02 -16.29
N ASP A 192 -9.24 -0.24 -17.00
CA ASP A 192 -9.13 -0.94 -18.27
C ASP A 192 -8.06 -2.03 -18.07
N GLY A 193 -8.50 -3.28 -17.90
CA GLY A 193 -7.66 -4.33 -17.32
C GLY A 193 -7.15 -3.93 -15.94
N SER A 194 -5.85 -3.94 -15.70
CA SER A 194 -5.24 -3.45 -14.46
C SER A 194 -4.88 -1.95 -14.51
N ARG A 195 -5.02 -1.29 -15.66
CA ARG A 195 -4.70 0.13 -15.80
C ARG A 195 -5.82 1.00 -15.24
N ILE A 196 -5.49 1.91 -14.33
CA ILE A 196 -6.41 2.96 -13.93
C ILE A 196 -6.40 4.02 -15.04
N VAL A 197 -7.53 4.13 -15.75
CA VAL A 197 -7.71 5.10 -16.82
C VAL A 197 -8.30 6.41 -16.32
N GLU A 198 -8.95 6.37 -15.16
CA GLU A 198 -9.51 7.54 -14.50
C GLU A 198 -9.46 7.35 -12.98
N PHE A 199 -9.01 8.38 -12.27
CA PHE A 199 -9.03 8.44 -10.81
C PHE A 199 -9.60 9.80 -10.39
N VAL A 200 -10.66 9.78 -9.58
CA VAL A 200 -11.36 10.99 -9.11
C VAL A 200 -11.54 10.91 -7.60
N GLU A 201 -11.03 11.88 -6.87
CA GLU A 201 -11.19 11.98 -5.43
C GLU A 201 -12.56 12.56 -5.08
N LYS A 202 -13.37 11.79 -4.33
CA LYS A 202 -14.70 12.14 -3.82
C LYS A 202 -15.62 12.74 -4.89
N PRO A 203 -15.92 11.98 -5.96
CA PRO A 203 -16.71 12.49 -7.06
C PRO A 203 -18.19 12.64 -6.68
N ILE A 204 -18.86 13.68 -7.20
CA ILE A 204 -20.32 13.82 -7.10
C ILE A 204 -21.01 12.66 -7.83
N LYS A 205 -20.47 12.26 -8.98
CA LYS A 205 -20.91 11.09 -9.75
C LYS A 205 -19.74 10.15 -9.92
N ALA A 206 -19.78 9.02 -9.26
CA ALA A 206 -18.71 8.05 -9.28
C ALA A 206 -18.67 7.28 -10.61
N PRO A 207 -17.48 7.13 -11.24
CA PRO A 207 -17.33 6.37 -12.47
C PRO A 207 -17.40 4.85 -12.28
N SER A 208 -17.29 4.36 -11.04
CA SER A 208 -17.38 2.95 -10.65
C SER A 208 -17.61 2.83 -9.13
N ASN A 209 -17.73 1.61 -8.62
CA ASN A 209 -17.76 1.31 -7.18
C ASN A 209 -16.39 0.89 -6.64
N LEU A 210 -15.34 0.89 -7.47
CA LEU A 210 -13.97 0.57 -7.05
C LEU A 210 -13.33 1.79 -6.39
N ILE A 211 -13.06 1.67 -5.11
CA ILE A 211 -12.49 2.75 -4.30
C ILE A 211 -11.04 2.48 -3.91
N ASN A 212 -10.34 3.56 -3.66
CA ASN A 212 -9.02 3.57 -3.06
C ASN A 212 -9.06 3.02 -1.63
N ALA A 213 -8.36 1.92 -1.38
CA ALA A 213 -8.25 1.27 -0.08
C ALA A 213 -7.06 1.79 0.76
N GLY A 214 -6.50 2.94 0.41
CA GLY A 214 -5.42 3.58 1.18
C GLY A 214 -4.16 2.73 1.34
N PHE A 215 -3.84 1.90 0.36
CA PHE A 215 -2.63 1.08 0.34
C PHE A 215 -2.02 1.09 -1.05
N TYR A 216 -0.74 1.42 -1.11
CA TYR A 216 -0.05 1.72 -2.37
C TYR A 216 1.31 1.04 -2.43
N ILE A 217 1.75 0.71 -3.64
CA ILE A 217 3.15 0.46 -3.95
C ILE A 217 3.60 1.56 -4.91
N LEU A 218 4.66 2.25 -4.56
CA LEU A 218 5.19 3.38 -5.31
C LEU A 218 6.66 3.16 -5.68
N GLU A 219 7.06 3.69 -6.84
CA GLU A 219 8.45 3.85 -7.21
C GLU A 219 8.99 5.21 -6.70
N PRO A 220 10.31 5.32 -6.43
CA PRO A 220 10.91 6.56 -5.91
C PRO A 220 10.67 7.80 -6.78
N GLU A 221 10.55 7.61 -8.10
CA GLU A 221 10.30 8.67 -9.08
C GLU A 221 8.99 9.42 -8.80
N VAL A 222 8.02 8.78 -8.15
CA VAL A 222 6.77 9.42 -7.74
C VAL A 222 7.02 10.57 -6.77
N ILE A 223 8.03 10.43 -5.90
CA ILE A 223 8.37 11.47 -4.90
C ILE A 223 8.88 12.74 -5.60
N ASP A 224 9.58 12.60 -6.73
CA ASP A 224 10.11 13.73 -7.51
C ASP A 224 8.98 14.52 -8.21
N MET A 225 7.80 13.93 -8.35
CA MET A 225 6.61 14.59 -8.90
C MET A 225 5.83 15.41 -7.86
N ILE A 226 6.17 15.28 -6.57
CA ILE A 226 5.47 15.97 -5.47
C ILE A 226 5.99 17.39 -5.35
N SER A 227 5.08 18.36 -5.42
CA SER A 227 5.39 19.78 -5.17
C SER A 227 5.80 20.02 -3.72
N ASP A 228 6.51 21.12 -3.45
CA ASP A 228 6.78 21.54 -2.08
C ASP A 228 5.51 22.03 -1.37
N GLY A 229 5.46 21.83 -0.06
CA GLY A 229 4.33 22.21 0.78
C GLY A 229 3.17 21.19 0.73
N PHE A 230 1.94 21.70 0.85
CA PHE A 230 0.75 20.85 0.90
C PHE A 230 0.46 20.20 -0.45
N SER A 231 0.42 18.88 -0.49
CA SER A 231 0.10 18.07 -1.68
C SER A 231 -0.54 16.75 -1.29
N MET A 232 -1.46 16.26 -2.12
CA MET A 232 -2.19 15.02 -1.91
C MET A 232 -1.91 14.01 -3.03
N LEU A 233 -1.66 12.75 -2.67
CA LEU A 233 -1.52 11.65 -3.65
C LEU A 233 -2.77 11.55 -4.52
N GLU A 234 -3.94 11.65 -3.92
CA GLU A 234 -5.25 11.43 -4.53
C GLU A 234 -5.65 12.52 -5.53
N LYS A 235 -5.20 13.75 -5.32
CA LYS A 235 -5.58 14.90 -6.16
C LYS A 235 -4.49 15.33 -7.11
N ASP A 236 -3.24 15.27 -6.65
CA ASP A 236 -2.12 15.90 -7.35
C ASP A 236 -1.25 14.89 -8.10
N ILE A 237 -1.23 13.63 -7.66
CA ILE A 237 -0.31 12.60 -8.19
C ILE A 237 -1.07 11.52 -8.99
N PHE A 238 -2.04 10.84 -8.38
CA PHE A 238 -2.72 9.71 -9.03
C PHE A 238 -3.42 10.10 -10.35
N PRO A 239 -4.11 11.25 -10.47
CA PRO A 239 -4.68 11.66 -11.76
C PRO A 239 -3.63 11.91 -12.84
N LYS A 240 -2.44 12.42 -12.48
CA LYS A 240 -1.32 12.59 -13.42
C LYS A 240 -0.79 11.24 -13.89
N LEU A 241 -0.55 10.30 -12.96
CA LEU A 241 -0.08 8.96 -13.27
C LEU A 241 -1.09 8.16 -14.12
N ALA A 242 -2.40 8.34 -13.89
CA ALA A 242 -3.44 7.75 -14.72
C ALA A 242 -3.35 8.24 -16.17
N LYS A 243 -3.22 9.56 -16.37
CA LYS A 243 -3.03 10.17 -17.72
C LYS A 243 -1.74 9.69 -18.41
N MET A 244 -0.69 9.45 -17.64
CA MET A 244 0.57 8.90 -18.16
C MET A 244 0.49 7.40 -18.47
N GLY A 245 -0.59 6.71 -18.10
CA GLY A 245 -0.72 5.26 -18.23
C GLY A 245 0.17 4.46 -17.26
N ARG A 246 0.71 5.09 -16.22
CA ARG A 246 1.66 4.53 -15.25
C ARG A 246 1.02 4.22 -13.88
N LEU A 247 -0.32 4.29 -13.78
CA LEU A 247 -1.10 3.94 -12.58
C LEU A 247 -1.81 2.61 -12.79
N ARG A 248 -1.67 1.70 -11.82
CA ARG A 248 -2.34 0.39 -11.81
C ARG A 248 -3.27 0.26 -10.62
N GLY A 249 -4.34 -0.49 -10.81
CA GLY A 249 -5.25 -0.91 -9.77
C GLY A 249 -5.06 -2.40 -9.45
N PHE A 250 -5.06 -2.70 -8.18
CA PHE A 250 -5.06 -4.06 -7.65
C PHE A 250 -6.33 -4.28 -6.84
N PRO A 251 -7.43 -4.75 -7.47
CA PRO A 251 -8.64 -5.15 -6.75
C PRO A 251 -8.34 -6.33 -5.83
N PHE A 252 -8.86 -6.27 -4.59
CA PHE A 252 -8.74 -7.36 -3.63
C PHE A 252 -10.06 -7.57 -2.87
N ALA A 253 -10.33 -8.81 -2.50
CA ALA A 253 -11.52 -9.23 -1.76
C ALA A 253 -11.29 -9.40 -0.25
N GLY A 254 -10.08 -9.10 0.25
CA GLY A 254 -9.76 -9.17 1.68
C GLY A 254 -10.53 -8.16 2.52
N GLN A 255 -10.52 -8.36 3.83
CA GLN A 255 -11.14 -7.42 4.76
C GLN A 255 -10.58 -6.01 4.59
N TRP A 256 -11.48 -5.04 4.58
CA TRP A 256 -11.16 -3.61 4.60
C TRP A 256 -12.18 -2.84 5.42
N PHE A 257 -11.71 -2.01 6.35
CA PHE A 257 -12.52 -1.15 7.21
C PHE A 257 -11.90 0.25 7.28
N ASP A 258 -12.66 1.26 6.84
CA ASP A 258 -12.34 2.67 7.07
C ASP A 258 -12.77 3.08 8.47
N ILE A 259 -11.85 3.64 9.24
CA ILE A 259 -12.13 4.18 10.59
C ILE A 259 -12.29 5.70 10.47
N GLY A 260 -13.12 6.15 9.52
CA GLY A 260 -13.32 7.57 9.24
C GLY A 260 -14.23 8.31 10.22
N ASN A 261 -15.11 7.61 10.93
CA ASN A 261 -16.04 8.18 11.91
C ASN A 261 -16.39 7.15 13.00
N ILE A 262 -17.14 7.56 14.01
CA ILE A 262 -17.50 6.73 15.18
C ILE A 262 -18.31 5.49 14.79
N GLU A 263 -19.23 5.60 13.83
CA GLU A 263 -20.04 4.48 13.38
C GLU A 263 -19.19 3.41 12.70
N ARG A 264 -18.34 3.81 11.75
CA ARG A 264 -17.40 2.91 11.06
C ARG A 264 -16.38 2.30 12.02
N TYR A 265 -15.91 3.07 13.01
CA TYR A 265 -15.06 2.55 14.08
C TYR A 265 -15.74 1.42 14.86
N LYS A 266 -17.02 1.59 15.27
CA LYS A 266 -17.79 0.55 15.96
C LYS A 266 -18.02 -0.69 15.09
N ILE A 267 -18.18 -0.52 13.77
CA ILE A 267 -18.30 -1.63 12.83
C ILE A 267 -16.98 -2.39 12.75
N ALA A 268 -15.86 -1.68 12.61
CA ALA A 268 -14.54 -2.30 12.59
C ALA A 268 -14.24 -3.08 13.88
N GLU A 269 -14.55 -2.50 15.05
CA GLU A 269 -14.39 -3.14 16.35
C GLU A 269 -15.13 -4.49 16.45
N LYS A 270 -16.30 -4.61 15.83
CA LYS A 270 -17.11 -5.84 15.86
C LYS A 270 -16.72 -6.86 14.80
N LYS A 271 -16.26 -6.43 13.63
CA LYS A 271 -16.16 -7.28 12.44
C LYS A 271 -14.72 -7.55 11.99
N TRP A 272 -13.73 -6.82 12.50
CA TRP A 272 -12.35 -7.07 12.15
C TRP A 272 -11.88 -8.40 12.72
N GLU A 273 -11.35 -9.28 11.89
CA GLU A 273 -10.89 -10.64 12.26
C GLU A 273 -9.36 -10.74 12.37
N GLY A 274 -8.68 -9.59 12.34
CA GLY A 274 -7.21 -9.57 12.33
C GLY A 274 -6.60 -9.85 10.94
N ILE A 275 -5.31 -10.06 10.93
CA ILE A 275 -4.58 -10.42 9.72
C ILE A 275 -4.70 -11.93 9.52
N ILE A 276 -5.68 -12.35 8.74
CA ILE A 276 -5.86 -13.76 8.37
C ILE A 276 -4.88 -14.18 7.27
N PRO A 277 -4.49 -15.47 7.24
CA PRO A 277 -3.81 -16.03 6.08
C PRO A 277 -4.71 -15.83 4.85
N ILE A 278 -4.18 -15.23 3.82
CA ILE A 278 -4.84 -15.27 2.51
C ILE A 278 -4.46 -16.64 1.97
N GLU A 279 -5.44 -17.53 1.79
CA GLU A 279 -5.21 -18.78 1.09
C GLU A 279 -4.54 -18.41 -0.24
N GLU A 280 -3.40 -19.02 -0.52
CA GLU A 280 -2.82 -18.96 -1.84
C GLU A 280 -3.85 -19.68 -2.73
N ASP A 281 -4.68 -18.89 -3.43
CA ASP A 281 -5.49 -19.46 -4.49
C ASP A 281 -4.53 -20.29 -5.34
N GLU A 282 -4.79 -21.60 -5.40
CA GLU A 282 -4.14 -22.49 -6.35
C GLU A 282 -4.14 -21.72 -7.67
N VAL A 283 -2.98 -21.51 -8.23
CA VAL A 283 -2.82 -20.79 -9.48
C VAL A 283 -3.71 -21.53 -10.47
N ASP A 284 -4.89 -21.00 -10.75
CA ASP A 284 -5.69 -21.44 -11.88
C ASP A 284 -4.81 -21.28 -13.12
N LEU A 285 -4.19 -22.40 -13.47
CA LEU A 285 -3.47 -22.60 -14.72
C LEU A 285 -4.53 -22.87 -15.81
N GLU A 286 -5.28 -21.83 -16.19
CA GLU A 286 -5.99 -21.81 -17.46
C GLU A 286 -5.41 -20.75 -18.41
#